data_7193c681a7975f2123089629b6c01e5c
#
_entry.id   7193c681a7975f2123089629b6c01e5c
#
_cell.length_a   1.000
_cell.length_b   1.000
_cell.length_c   1.000
_cell.angle_alpha   90.00
_cell.angle_beta   90.00
_cell.angle_gamma   90.00
#
_symmetry.space_group_name_H-M   'P 1'
#
loop_
_entity.id
_entity.type
_entity.pdbx_description
1 polymer ?
#
loop_
_entity_poly.entity_id
_entity_poly.type
_entity_poly.pdbx_seq_one_letter_code
_entity_poly.pdbx_strand_id
1 'polypeptide(L)'
;MNRILLLSFMLWGGICLQAKKYTIQDIPMVHLEDRMRYVSNPDSILSDSIVTMMDSMLYALEEKTGIQTMVVVVTGIEGGDCFDFAHRLGMEKGVGQQGRDNGLVILLSTEERCVQFATGYGLEGALPDAICKRIQSQYMVSHFGKDDWNTGMLEGIRAAVGYLDGSMTNELEEEGESDMGFIIMGLLFLSPVFLILYRVFQSSKPRCPQCKKRNTTMTASKVLSETEDYEEVEKHY
;
A
#
# COMPACT_ATOMS: atom_id res chain seq x y z
N MET A 1 -42.75 -29.73 -36.83
CA MET A 1 -42.83 -28.31 -36.56
C MET A 1 -42.11 -27.88 -35.30
N ASN A 2 -41.57 -28.77 -34.44
CA ASN A 2 -40.93 -28.39 -33.15
C ASN A 2 -39.41 -28.31 -33.13
N ARG A 3 -38.72 -28.64 -34.24
CA ARG A 3 -37.22 -28.59 -34.25
C ARG A 3 -36.67 -27.22 -34.73
N ILE A 4 -37.45 -26.47 -35.47
CA ILE A 4 -37.06 -25.14 -35.97
C ILE A 4 -37.22 -24.07 -34.88
N LEU A 5 -38.15 -24.22 -33.95
CA LEU A 5 -38.38 -23.30 -32.82
C LEU A 5 -37.30 -23.40 -31.74
N LEU A 6 -36.65 -24.57 -31.57
CA LEU A 6 -35.53 -24.74 -30.63
C LEU A 6 -34.20 -24.16 -31.14
N LEU A 7 -34.00 -24.08 -32.46
CA LEU A 7 -32.81 -23.47 -33.05
C LEU A 7 -32.86 -21.93 -33.04
N SER A 8 -34.06 -21.34 -33.04
CA SER A 8 -34.21 -19.87 -32.96
C SER A 8 -33.94 -19.34 -31.55
N PHE A 9 -34.07 -20.17 -30.49
CA PHE A 9 -33.83 -19.74 -29.11
C PHE A 9 -32.32 -19.77 -28.72
N MET A 10 -31.52 -20.54 -29.47
CA MET A 10 -30.05 -20.57 -29.26
C MET A 10 -29.27 -19.40 -29.90
N LEU A 11 -29.89 -18.62 -30.78
CA LEU A 11 -29.24 -17.48 -31.43
C LEU A 11 -29.39 -16.15 -30.68
N TRP A 12 -30.09 -16.15 -29.53
CA TRP A 12 -30.33 -14.89 -28.76
C TRP A 12 -29.48 -14.76 -27.51
N GLY A 13 -28.47 -15.59 -27.36
CA GLY A 13 -27.60 -15.65 -26.17
C GLY A 13 -26.20 -15.15 -26.38
N GLY A 14 -25.98 -13.86 -26.67
CA GLY A 14 -24.63 -13.38 -26.86
C GLY A 14 -24.46 -11.90 -27.01
N ILE A 15 -25.27 -11.08 -26.33
CA ILE A 15 -24.87 -9.69 -26.14
C ILE A 15 -23.85 -9.71 -24.98
N CYS A 16 -22.59 -9.89 -25.35
CA CYS A 16 -21.46 -9.59 -24.45
C CYS A 16 -21.53 -8.08 -24.19
N LEU A 17 -22.11 -7.66 -23.06
CA LEU A 17 -21.98 -6.28 -22.58
C LEU A 17 -20.50 -6.09 -22.28
N GLN A 18 -19.77 -5.57 -23.25
CA GLN A 18 -18.40 -5.14 -23.04
C GLN A 18 -18.46 -3.88 -22.17
N ALA A 19 -17.89 -3.92 -20.98
CA ALA A 19 -17.80 -2.76 -20.12
C ALA A 19 -17.11 -1.61 -20.88
N LYS A 20 -17.64 -0.41 -20.76
CA LYS A 20 -17.08 0.77 -21.40
C LYS A 20 -15.74 1.10 -20.74
N LYS A 21 -14.67 1.13 -21.54
CA LYS A 21 -13.37 1.60 -21.08
C LYS A 21 -13.23 3.08 -21.43
N TYR A 22 -12.89 3.86 -20.41
CA TYR A 22 -12.72 5.30 -20.53
C TYR A 22 -11.31 5.66 -20.94
N THR A 23 -11.18 6.55 -21.91
CA THR A 23 -9.93 7.28 -22.17
C THR A 23 -9.89 8.55 -21.31
N ILE A 24 -8.73 9.20 -21.21
CA ILE A 24 -8.59 10.46 -20.47
C ILE A 24 -9.53 11.54 -21.04
N GLN A 25 -9.73 11.55 -22.37
CA GLN A 25 -10.58 12.51 -23.04
C GLN A 25 -12.07 12.31 -22.71
N ASP A 26 -12.49 11.06 -22.49
CA ASP A 26 -13.88 10.72 -22.16
C ASP A 26 -14.29 11.16 -20.75
N ILE A 27 -13.32 11.45 -19.86
CA ILE A 27 -13.59 11.86 -18.49
C ILE A 27 -14.10 13.31 -18.47
N PRO A 28 -15.35 13.55 -18.03
CA PRO A 28 -15.92 14.90 -17.97
C PRO A 28 -15.25 15.72 -16.87
N MET A 29 -14.94 16.97 -17.19
CA MET A 29 -14.43 17.96 -16.24
C MET A 29 -15.60 18.66 -15.55
N VAL A 30 -16.26 17.96 -14.64
CA VAL A 30 -17.48 18.45 -13.96
C VAL A 30 -17.32 19.79 -13.26
N HIS A 31 -16.12 20.07 -12.75
CA HIS A 31 -15.79 21.33 -12.07
C HIS A 31 -15.78 22.55 -13.02
N LEU A 32 -15.56 22.35 -14.32
CA LEU A 32 -15.63 23.44 -15.30
C LEU A 32 -17.09 23.81 -15.63
N GLU A 33 -18.02 22.87 -15.47
CA GLU A 33 -19.45 23.08 -15.66
C GLU A 33 -20.10 23.67 -14.41
N ASP A 34 -19.72 23.16 -13.26
CA ASP A 34 -20.19 23.59 -11.94
C ASP A 34 -19.03 23.56 -10.92
N ARG A 35 -18.66 24.74 -10.41
CA ARG A 35 -17.55 24.91 -9.47
C ARG A 35 -17.72 24.18 -8.14
N MET A 36 -18.91 23.70 -7.83
CA MET A 36 -19.18 22.91 -6.62
C MET A 36 -19.08 21.40 -6.87
N ARG A 37 -18.75 20.97 -8.08
CA ARG A 37 -18.65 19.55 -8.44
C ARG A 37 -17.21 19.16 -8.66
N TYR A 38 -16.81 18.12 -7.97
CA TYR A 38 -15.44 17.54 -8.01
C TYR A 38 -15.45 16.08 -8.45
N VAL A 39 -16.62 15.40 -8.34
CA VAL A 39 -16.76 13.96 -8.56
C VAL A 39 -17.37 13.69 -9.93
N SER A 40 -16.57 13.09 -10.81
CA SER A 40 -17.01 12.54 -12.09
C SER A 40 -17.43 11.08 -11.90
N ASN A 41 -18.73 10.78 -12.03
CA ASN A 41 -19.32 9.44 -11.79
C ASN A 41 -20.25 9.08 -12.97
N PRO A 42 -19.71 8.96 -14.21
CA PRO A 42 -20.52 8.79 -15.41
C PRO A 42 -21.30 7.47 -15.44
N ASP A 43 -20.80 6.43 -14.77
CA ASP A 43 -21.44 5.10 -14.73
C ASP A 43 -22.38 4.93 -13.53
N SER A 44 -22.61 6.00 -12.75
CA SER A 44 -23.47 5.98 -11.56
C SER A 44 -23.11 4.86 -10.56
N ILE A 45 -21.82 4.59 -10.39
CA ILE A 45 -21.30 3.60 -9.43
C ILE A 45 -21.58 4.04 -8.00
N LEU A 46 -21.39 5.34 -7.75
CA LEU A 46 -21.74 5.96 -6.47
C LEU A 46 -23.16 6.54 -6.54
N SER A 47 -23.85 6.52 -5.40
CA SER A 47 -25.15 7.18 -5.29
C SER A 47 -25.00 8.72 -5.28
N ASP A 48 -26.02 9.42 -5.77
CA ASP A 48 -26.01 10.89 -5.85
C ASP A 48 -25.86 11.55 -4.48
N SER A 49 -26.37 10.93 -3.42
CA SER A 49 -26.24 11.44 -2.05
C SER A 49 -24.77 11.41 -1.58
N ILE A 50 -24.03 10.35 -1.91
CA ILE A 50 -22.60 10.22 -1.59
C ILE A 50 -21.78 11.20 -2.42
N VAL A 51 -22.05 11.31 -3.71
CA VAL A 51 -21.41 12.30 -4.60
C VAL A 51 -21.58 13.71 -4.03
N THR A 52 -22.81 14.10 -3.65
CA THR A 52 -23.08 15.42 -3.07
C THR A 52 -22.33 15.67 -1.77
N MET A 53 -22.22 14.65 -0.90
CA MET A 53 -21.42 14.76 0.34
C MET A 53 -19.93 14.96 0.05
N MET A 54 -19.39 14.18 -0.89
CA MET A 54 -17.98 14.30 -1.30
C MET A 54 -17.70 15.67 -1.94
N ASP A 55 -18.56 16.12 -2.85
CA ASP A 55 -18.46 17.43 -3.48
C ASP A 55 -18.44 18.55 -2.42
N SER A 56 -19.31 18.48 -1.42
CA SER A 56 -19.37 19.47 -0.34
C SER A 56 -18.08 19.52 0.51
N MET A 57 -17.51 18.35 0.80
CA MET A 57 -16.23 18.27 1.55
C MET A 57 -15.07 18.82 0.72
N LEU A 58 -15.00 18.49 -0.57
CA LEU A 58 -13.93 18.93 -1.45
C LEU A 58 -14.02 20.42 -1.75
N TYR A 59 -15.24 20.96 -1.89
CA TYR A 59 -15.47 22.40 -1.98
C TYR A 59 -14.95 23.13 -0.74
N ALA A 60 -15.28 22.64 0.46
CA ALA A 60 -14.79 23.23 1.71
C ALA A 60 -13.25 23.17 1.82
N LEU A 61 -12.63 22.07 1.35
CA LEU A 61 -11.19 21.92 1.30
C LEU A 61 -10.56 22.94 0.36
N GLU A 62 -11.08 23.11 -0.86
CA GLU A 62 -10.55 24.07 -1.83
C GLU A 62 -10.66 25.52 -1.31
N GLU A 63 -11.81 25.89 -0.75
CA GLU A 63 -12.01 27.22 -0.14
C GLU A 63 -11.02 27.51 1.01
N LYS A 64 -10.69 26.48 1.81
CA LYS A 64 -9.78 26.62 2.95
C LYS A 64 -8.30 26.64 2.56
N THR A 65 -7.92 25.79 1.59
CA THR A 65 -6.51 25.48 1.28
C THR A 65 -6.07 25.89 -0.11
N GLY A 66 -7.01 26.10 -1.02
CA GLY A 66 -6.78 26.30 -2.45
C GLY A 66 -6.35 25.04 -3.21
N ILE A 67 -6.44 23.88 -2.60
CA ILE A 67 -6.11 22.58 -3.22
C ILE A 67 -7.18 22.23 -4.23
N GLN A 68 -6.77 21.94 -5.47
CA GLN A 68 -7.69 21.51 -6.52
C GLN A 68 -7.77 19.98 -6.56
N THR A 69 -8.97 19.46 -6.44
CA THR A 69 -9.21 18.02 -6.42
C THR A 69 -10.07 17.58 -7.59
N MET A 70 -9.78 16.45 -8.19
CA MET A 70 -10.60 15.76 -9.18
C MET A 70 -10.78 14.30 -8.74
N VAL A 71 -12.04 13.90 -8.57
CA VAL A 71 -12.38 12.50 -8.25
C VAL A 71 -13.05 11.87 -9.47
N VAL A 72 -12.56 10.72 -9.89
CA VAL A 72 -13.08 9.97 -11.04
C VAL A 72 -13.44 8.57 -10.61
N VAL A 73 -14.70 8.19 -10.87
CA VAL A 73 -15.24 6.87 -10.55
C VAL A 73 -15.83 6.28 -11.82
N VAL A 74 -15.18 5.24 -12.34
CA VAL A 74 -15.53 4.62 -13.62
C VAL A 74 -15.53 3.10 -13.53
N THR A 75 -16.22 2.45 -14.46
CA THR A 75 -16.24 0.99 -14.55
C THR A 75 -14.87 0.45 -14.95
N GLY A 76 -14.25 1.00 -16.00
CA GLY A 76 -12.96 0.54 -16.52
C GLY A 76 -12.20 1.63 -17.24
N ILE A 77 -10.88 1.50 -17.31
CA ILE A 77 -9.98 2.45 -17.96
C ILE A 77 -9.22 1.81 -19.13
N GLU A 78 -8.85 2.64 -20.11
CA GLU A 78 -7.99 2.19 -21.20
C GLU A 78 -6.59 1.89 -20.68
N GLY A 79 -5.99 0.76 -21.16
CA GLY A 79 -4.67 0.33 -20.77
C GLY A 79 -4.61 -0.40 -19.43
N GLY A 80 -5.60 -0.26 -18.55
CA GLY A 80 -5.71 -1.01 -17.27
C GLY A 80 -4.69 -0.61 -16.19
N ASP A 81 -3.78 0.32 -16.45
CA ASP A 81 -2.82 0.85 -15.46
C ASP A 81 -3.39 2.08 -14.78
N CYS A 82 -3.86 1.89 -13.54
CA CYS A 82 -4.49 2.94 -12.75
C CYS A 82 -3.52 4.05 -12.34
N PHE A 83 -2.26 3.71 -12.12
CA PHE A 83 -1.25 4.70 -11.74
C PHE A 83 -0.94 5.64 -12.91
N ASP A 84 -0.61 5.07 -14.08
CA ASP A 84 -0.34 5.86 -15.28
C ASP A 84 -1.56 6.70 -15.67
N PHE A 85 -2.74 6.08 -15.64
CA PHE A 85 -3.98 6.76 -15.98
C PHE A 85 -4.27 7.96 -15.07
N ALA A 86 -4.21 7.80 -13.74
CA ALA A 86 -4.48 8.87 -12.79
C ALA A 86 -3.44 10.02 -12.90
N HIS A 87 -2.18 9.68 -13.07
CA HIS A 87 -1.11 10.65 -13.23
C HIS A 87 -1.27 11.46 -14.53
N ARG A 88 -1.48 10.79 -15.66
CA ARG A 88 -1.72 11.45 -16.95
C ARG A 88 -3.02 12.27 -16.94
N LEU A 89 -4.05 11.77 -16.28
CA LEU A 89 -5.32 12.51 -16.14
C LEU A 89 -5.08 13.86 -15.44
N GLY A 90 -4.32 13.87 -14.34
CA GLY A 90 -3.97 15.11 -13.64
C GLY A 90 -3.20 16.10 -14.51
N MET A 91 -2.21 15.60 -15.27
CA MET A 91 -1.41 16.43 -16.16
C MET A 91 -2.21 16.95 -17.36
N GLU A 92 -2.91 16.06 -18.08
CA GLU A 92 -3.65 16.43 -19.32
C GLU A 92 -4.86 17.31 -19.04
N LYS A 93 -5.55 17.11 -17.91
CA LYS A 93 -6.68 17.95 -17.48
C LYS A 93 -6.24 19.21 -16.73
N GLY A 94 -4.96 19.30 -16.34
CA GLY A 94 -4.41 20.47 -15.66
C GLY A 94 -4.97 20.66 -14.25
N VAL A 95 -5.08 19.56 -13.48
CA VAL A 95 -5.55 19.63 -12.10
C VAL A 95 -4.46 20.22 -11.20
N GLY A 96 -4.77 21.30 -10.53
CA GLY A 96 -3.82 22.07 -9.70
C GLY A 96 -3.49 23.43 -10.28
N GLN A 97 -3.02 24.33 -9.43
CA GLN A 97 -2.63 25.68 -9.81
C GLN A 97 -1.19 25.67 -10.34
N GLN A 98 -1.00 26.33 -11.48
CA GLN A 98 0.32 26.47 -12.08
C GLN A 98 1.31 27.15 -11.12
N GLY A 99 2.46 26.49 -10.88
CA GLY A 99 3.50 26.97 -9.97
C GLY A 99 3.27 26.66 -8.49
N ARG A 100 2.13 26.08 -8.13
CA ARG A 100 1.88 25.55 -6.78
C ARG A 100 1.85 24.03 -6.75
N ASP A 101 1.55 23.39 -7.88
CA ASP A 101 1.45 21.94 -8.07
C ASP A 101 0.59 21.26 -6.98
N ASN A 102 -0.52 21.94 -6.61
CA ASN A 102 -1.41 21.59 -5.51
C ASN A 102 -2.67 20.84 -6.01
N GLY A 103 -2.49 20.03 -7.04
CA GLY A 103 -3.54 19.17 -7.60
C GLY A 103 -3.59 17.81 -6.93
N LEU A 104 -4.81 17.28 -6.77
CA LEU A 104 -5.06 15.91 -6.31
C LEU A 104 -6.04 15.23 -7.26
N VAL A 105 -5.64 14.10 -7.82
CA VAL A 105 -6.55 13.22 -8.58
C VAL A 105 -6.75 11.94 -7.79
N ILE A 106 -8.02 11.55 -7.61
CA ILE A 106 -8.41 10.28 -6.99
C ILE A 106 -9.20 9.50 -8.04
N LEU A 107 -8.67 8.37 -8.49
CA LEU A 107 -9.29 7.49 -9.46
C LEU A 107 -9.77 6.21 -8.78
N LEU A 108 -11.03 5.83 -9.01
CA LEU A 108 -11.54 4.49 -8.73
C LEU A 108 -11.94 3.84 -10.05
N SER A 109 -11.40 2.66 -10.33
CA SER A 109 -11.88 1.79 -11.41
C SER A 109 -12.33 0.45 -10.85
N THR A 110 -13.61 0.10 -11.09
CA THR A 110 -14.20 -1.09 -10.48
C THR A 110 -13.84 -2.38 -11.22
N GLU A 111 -13.61 -2.32 -12.55
CA GLU A 111 -13.17 -3.48 -13.34
C GLU A 111 -11.72 -3.86 -13.00
N GLU A 112 -10.82 -2.88 -12.96
CA GLU A 112 -9.43 -3.07 -12.56
C GLU A 112 -9.27 -3.27 -11.06
N ARG A 113 -10.33 -3.05 -10.27
CA ARG A 113 -10.35 -3.13 -8.80
C ARG A 113 -9.24 -2.33 -8.17
N CYS A 114 -9.04 -1.14 -8.63
CA CYS A 114 -8.02 -0.24 -8.15
C CYS A 114 -8.56 1.10 -7.68
N VAL A 115 -7.91 1.66 -6.68
CA VAL A 115 -8.03 3.07 -6.32
C VAL A 115 -6.63 3.68 -6.35
N GLN A 116 -6.51 4.85 -6.97
CA GLN A 116 -5.21 5.53 -7.12
C GLN A 116 -5.33 7.00 -6.73
N PHE A 117 -4.37 7.46 -5.94
CA PHE A 117 -4.15 8.86 -5.64
C PHE A 117 -2.96 9.36 -6.46
N ALA A 118 -3.13 10.42 -7.20
CA ALA A 118 -2.05 11.13 -7.88
C ALA A 118 -1.98 12.55 -7.32
N THR A 119 -0.92 12.83 -6.57
CA THR A 119 -0.68 14.10 -5.90
C THR A 119 0.31 14.94 -6.69
N GLY A 120 0.03 16.23 -6.82
CA GLY A 120 1.01 17.19 -7.30
C GLY A 120 2.12 17.40 -6.27
N TYR A 121 3.29 17.84 -6.74
CA TYR A 121 4.49 18.02 -5.90
C TYR A 121 4.26 18.91 -4.67
N GLY A 122 3.39 19.92 -4.80
CA GLY A 122 3.02 20.80 -3.69
C GLY A 122 2.23 20.15 -2.57
N LEU A 123 1.72 18.93 -2.76
CA LEU A 123 0.97 18.18 -1.75
C LEU A 123 1.80 17.09 -1.07
N GLU A 124 3.01 16.78 -1.54
CA GLU A 124 3.84 15.69 -1.00
C GLU A 124 4.16 15.87 0.50
N GLY A 125 4.18 17.11 0.99
CA GLY A 125 4.39 17.39 2.41
C GLY A 125 3.19 17.06 3.30
N ALA A 126 1.96 17.19 2.78
CA ALA A 126 0.73 16.95 3.52
C ALA A 126 0.13 15.57 3.22
N LEU A 127 0.28 15.10 1.99
CA LEU A 127 -0.28 13.83 1.50
C LEU A 127 0.78 13.04 0.70
N PRO A 128 1.88 12.59 1.34
CA PRO A 128 2.87 11.75 0.68
C PRO A 128 2.30 10.36 0.33
N ASP A 129 2.96 9.64 -0.58
CA ASP A 129 2.53 8.31 -1.04
C ASP A 129 2.25 7.31 0.09
N ALA A 130 3.02 7.38 1.18
CA ALA A 130 2.82 6.52 2.34
C ALA A 130 1.45 6.75 2.99
N ILE A 131 1.02 8.02 3.10
CA ILE A 131 -0.30 8.39 3.61
C ILE A 131 -1.39 7.99 2.63
N CYS A 132 -1.20 8.21 1.31
CA CYS A 132 -2.13 7.75 0.29
C CYS A 132 -2.39 6.24 0.41
N LYS A 133 -1.32 5.43 0.53
CA LYS A 133 -1.42 3.98 0.72
C LYS A 133 -2.12 3.61 2.04
N ARG A 134 -1.87 4.36 3.11
CA ARG A 134 -2.55 4.17 4.40
C ARG A 134 -4.05 4.45 4.27
N ILE A 135 -4.43 5.55 3.65
CA ILE A 135 -5.84 5.88 3.39
C ILE A 135 -6.51 4.75 2.60
N GLN A 136 -5.89 4.30 1.51
CA GLN A 136 -6.40 3.20 0.70
C GLN A 136 -6.63 1.94 1.53
N SER A 137 -5.62 1.52 2.30
CA SER A 137 -5.68 0.25 3.05
C SER A 137 -6.63 0.28 4.24
N GLN A 138 -6.67 1.38 4.98
CA GLN A 138 -7.46 1.48 6.22
C GLN A 138 -8.92 1.85 5.97
N TYR A 139 -9.17 2.77 5.03
CA TYR A 139 -10.50 3.36 4.86
C TYR A 139 -11.24 2.89 3.60
N MET A 140 -10.54 2.33 2.59
CA MET A 140 -11.17 2.03 1.31
C MET A 140 -11.23 0.53 0.99
N VAL A 141 -10.11 -0.18 1.06
CA VAL A 141 -9.97 -1.57 0.58
C VAL A 141 -10.92 -2.54 1.28
N SER A 142 -11.15 -2.37 2.60
CA SER A 142 -12.06 -3.22 3.37
C SER A 142 -13.52 -3.13 2.90
N HIS A 143 -13.93 -1.97 2.39
CA HIS A 143 -15.26 -1.74 1.80
C HIS A 143 -15.32 -2.24 0.36
N PHE A 144 -14.31 -1.96 -0.44
CA PHE A 144 -14.24 -2.39 -1.83
C PHE A 144 -14.22 -3.91 -1.99
N GLY A 145 -13.64 -4.62 -1.03
CA GLY A 145 -13.70 -6.09 -0.97
C GLY A 145 -15.12 -6.66 -0.82
N LYS A 146 -16.08 -5.82 -0.40
CA LYS A 146 -17.51 -6.15 -0.25
C LYS A 146 -18.37 -5.46 -1.33
N ASP A 147 -17.76 -4.87 -2.35
CA ASP A 147 -18.39 -4.05 -3.39
C ASP A 147 -19.15 -2.82 -2.83
N ASP A 148 -18.83 -2.39 -1.59
CA ASP A 148 -19.35 -1.17 -0.97
C ASP A 148 -18.51 0.05 -1.39
N TRP A 149 -18.68 0.43 -2.65
CA TRP A 149 -17.96 1.56 -3.26
C TRP A 149 -18.32 2.90 -2.61
N ASN A 150 -19.58 3.04 -2.18
CA ASN A 150 -20.10 4.26 -1.56
C ASN A 150 -19.36 4.59 -0.26
N THR A 151 -19.35 3.66 0.69
CA THR A 151 -18.72 3.88 1.99
C THR A 151 -17.21 4.01 1.83
N GLY A 152 -16.59 3.14 1.02
CA GLY A 152 -15.15 3.18 0.82
C GLY A 152 -14.65 4.50 0.22
N MET A 153 -15.34 5.03 -0.78
CA MET A 153 -14.99 6.34 -1.36
C MET A 153 -15.22 7.48 -0.37
N LEU A 154 -16.35 7.50 0.33
CA LEU A 154 -16.66 8.55 1.29
C LEU A 154 -15.65 8.60 2.44
N GLU A 155 -15.33 7.45 3.05
CA GLU A 155 -14.35 7.37 4.14
C GLU A 155 -12.94 7.73 3.67
N GLY A 156 -12.55 7.25 2.48
CA GLY A 156 -11.25 7.60 1.90
C GLY A 156 -11.11 9.09 1.60
N ILE A 157 -12.13 9.73 1.03
CA ILE A 157 -12.14 11.19 0.78
C ILE A 157 -12.12 11.96 2.11
N ARG A 158 -12.90 11.52 3.11
CA ARG A 158 -12.91 12.15 4.45
C ARG A 158 -11.52 12.11 5.07
N ALA A 159 -10.85 10.97 5.01
CA ALA A 159 -9.48 10.83 5.51
C ALA A 159 -8.50 11.73 4.72
N ALA A 160 -8.56 11.74 3.39
CA ALA A 160 -7.70 12.61 2.57
C ALA A 160 -7.89 14.10 2.91
N VAL A 161 -9.15 14.55 3.04
CA VAL A 161 -9.47 15.92 3.47
C VAL A 161 -8.88 16.21 4.84
N GLY A 162 -9.01 15.27 5.79
CA GLY A 162 -8.46 15.40 7.15
C GLY A 162 -6.94 15.60 7.17
N TYR A 163 -6.20 14.86 6.34
CA TYR A 163 -4.76 15.07 6.20
C TYR A 163 -4.42 16.40 5.53
N LEU A 164 -5.14 16.77 4.47
CA LEU A 164 -4.89 17.99 3.72
C LEU A 164 -5.27 19.26 4.47
N ASP A 165 -6.27 19.22 5.33
CA ASP A 165 -6.70 20.38 6.15
C ASP A 165 -6.01 20.45 7.52
N GLY A 166 -5.19 19.45 7.85
CA GLY A 166 -4.39 19.37 9.07
C GLY A 166 -5.17 18.85 10.30
N SER A 167 -6.40 18.36 10.13
CA SER A 167 -7.19 17.81 11.26
C SER A 167 -6.76 16.40 11.69
N MET A 168 -6.06 15.65 10.82
CA MET A 168 -5.59 14.27 11.06
C MET A 168 -4.07 14.12 11.20
N THR A 169 -3.31 15.20 11.38
CA THR A 169 -1.83 15.16 11.46
C THR A 169 -1.29 14.46 12.71
N ASN A 170 -2.08 14.28 13.75
CA ASN A 170 -1.60 13.78 15.05
C ASN A 170 -1.58 12.26 15.20
N GLU A 171 -2.10 11.47 14.25
CA GLU A 171 -2.13 10.01 14.36
C GLU A 171 -0.87 9.30 13.83
N LEU A 172 0.04 10.03 13.19
CA LEU A 172 1.25 9.43 12.59
C LEU A 172 2.42 9.30 13.56
N GLU A 173 2.43 10.04 14.66
CA GLU A 173 3.54 10.04 15.60
C GLU A 173 3.48 8.91 16.65
N GLU A 174 2.31 8.29 16.86
CA GLU A 174 2.14 7.30 17.94
C GLU A 174 2.39 5.83 17.55
N GLU A 175 2.35 5.46 16.27
CA GLU A 175 2.56 4.05 15.86
C GLU A 175 4.04 3.66 15.67
N GLY A 176 4.97 4.62 15.67
CA GLY A 176 6.42 4.36 15.49
C GLY A 176 7.18 4.06 16.78
N GLU A 177 6.66 4.40 17.97
CA GLU A 177 7.40 4.23 19.23
C GLU A 177 7.11 2.94 20.02
N SER A 178 5.99 2.25 19.76
CA SER A 178 5.62 1.09 20.57
C SER A 178 6.45 -0.17 20.30
N ASP A 179 6.93 -0.38 19.08
CA ASP A 179 7.67 -1.61 18.73
C ASP A 179 9.12 -1.60 19.22
N MET A 180 9.76 -0.44 19.29
CA MET A 180 11.14 -0.34 19.77
C MET A 180 11.24 -0.60 21.29
N GLY A 181 10.21 -0.21 22.05
CA GLY A 181 10.12 -0.49 23.49
C GLY A 181 10.02 -1.99 23.79
N PHE A 182 9.25 -2.74 23.03
CA PHE A 182 9.12 -4.19 23.18
C PHE A 182 10.39 -4.93 22.75
N ILE A 183 11.08 -4.46 21.70
CA ILE A 183 12.36 -5.04 21.25
C ILE A 183 13.46 -4.81 22.31
N ILE A 184 13.57 -3.60 22.85
CA ILE A 184 14.54 -3.28 23.92
C ILE A 184 14.23 -4.06 25.20
N MET A 185 12.95 -4.16 25.60
CA MET A 185 12.52 -4.93 26.73
C MET A 185 12.78 -6.44 26.53
N GLY A 186 12.52 -6.97 25.33
CA GLY A 186 12.85 -8.34 24.95
C GLY A 186 14.35 -8.64 25.02
N LEU A 187 15.21 -7.74 24.55
CA LEU A 187 16.66 -7.86 24.63
C LEU A 187 17.17 -7.81 26.08
N LEU A 188 16.58 -6.99 26.95
CA LEU A 188 16.91 -6.93 28.38
C LEU A 188 16.55 -8.23 29.12
N PHE A 189 15.42 -8.86 28.80
CA PHE A 189 15.02 -10.14 29.39
C PHE A 189 15.80 -11.34 28.83
N LEU A 190 16.22 -11.30 27.57
CA LEU A 190 17.02 -12.37 26.97
C LEU A 190 18.51 -12.32 27.38
N SER A 191 19.03 -11.14 27.75
CA SER A 191 20.45 -10.99 28.11
C SER A 191 20.89 -11.86 29.30
N PRO A 192 20.14 -11.94 30.41
CA PRO A 192 20.54 -12.83 31.55
C PRO A 192 20.42 -14.30 31.18
N VAL A 193 19.42 -14.70 30.38
CA VAL A 193 19.27 -16.07 29.90
C VAL A 193 20.44 -16.45 29.00
N PHE A 194 20.85 -15.58 28.10
CA PHE A 194 22.00 -15.80 27.24
C PHE A 194 23.29 -15.90 28.03
N LEU A 195 23.49 -15.06 29.06
CA LEU A 195 24.65 -15.14 29.96
C LEU A 195 24.68 -16.44 30.76
N ILE A 196 23.53 -16.93 31.22
CA ILE A 196 23.45 -18.22 31.94
C ILE A 196 23.77 -19.37 30.98
N LEU A 197 23.18 -19.39 29.77
CA LEU A 197 23.47 -20.40 28.76
C LEU A 197 24.95 -20.37 28.33
N TYR A 198 25.52 -19.18 28.15
CA TYR A 198 26.92 -19.01 27.82
C TYR A 198 27.83 -19.56 28.94
N ARG A 199 27.49 -19.31 30.22
CA ARG A 199 28.21 -19.86 31.36
C ARG A 199 28.10 -21.39 31.46
N VAL A 200 26.91 -21.94 31.23
CA VAL A 200 26.69 -23.40 31.19
C VAL A 200 27.50 -24.03 30.05
N PHE A 201 27.46 -23.41 28.86
CA PHE A 201 28.23 -23.89 27.71
C PHE A 201 29.75 -23.83 27.96
N GLN A 202 30.27 -22.78 28.60
CA GLN A 202 31.68 -22.72 29.00
C GLN A 202 32.04 -23.74 30.09
N SER A 203 31.09 -24.05 30.98
CA SER A 203 31.35 -25.05 32.02
C SER A 203 31.37 -26.49 31.51
N SER A 204 30.75 -26.73 30.34
CA SER A 204 30.67 -28.05 29.68
C SER A 204 31.90 -28.39 28.84
N LYS A 205 32.86 -27.46 28.67
CA LYS A 205 34.07 -27.76 27.92
C LYS A 205 34.93 -28.77 28.67
N PRO A 206 35.42 -29.85 28.01
CA PRO A 206 36.26 -30.86 28.66
C PRO A 206 37.58 -30.24 29.17
N ARG A 207 38.00 -30.70 30.34
CA ARG A 207 39.29 -30.29 30.91
C ARG A 207 40.41 -31.15 30.32
N CYS A 208 41.54 -30.54 30.03
CA CYS A 208 42.70 -31.27 29.62
C CYS A 208 43.12 -32.27 30.72
N PRO A 209 43.30 -33.59 30.42
CA PRO A 209 43.63 -34.58 31.42
C PRO A 209 45.01 -34.39 32.06
N GLN A 210 45.94 -33.71 31.38
CA GLN A 210 47.30 -33.46 31.90
C GLN A 210 47.45 -32.15 32.67
N CYS A 211 46.92 -31.03 32.18
CA CYS A 211 47.13 -29.71 32.79
C CYS A 211 45.92 -29.16 33.54
N LYS A 212 44.75 -29.83 33.51
CA LYS A 212 43.45 -29.44 34.11
C LYS A 212 42.94 -28.05 33.73
N LYS A 213 43.53 -27.37 32.74
CA LYS A 213 43.05 -26.08 32.24
C LYS A 213 41.77 -26.25 31.42
N ARG A 214 40.82 -25.32 31.60
CA ARG A 214 39.67 -25.16 30.75
C ARG A 214 40.06 -24.25 29.60
N ASN A 215 39.67 -24.48 28.38
CA ASN A 215 39.92 -23.79 27.12
C ASN A 215 40.88 -24.55 26.18
N THR A 216 40.62 -25.82 26.00
CA THR A 216 41.25 -26.56 24.91
C THR A 216 40.35 -26.48 23.68
N THR A 217 40.75 -25.75 22.66
CA THR A 217 40.16 -25.80 21.32
C THR A 217 41.06 -26.62 20.45
N MET A 218 40.52 -27.69 19.87
CA MET A 218 41.28 -28.48 18.86
C MET A 218 41.39 -27.64 17.58
N THR A 219 42.60 -27.14 17.29
CA THR A 219 42.78 -26.14 16.22
C THR A 219 43.07 -26.78 14.87
N ALA A 220 43.68 -27.91 14.77
CA ALA A 220 43.83 -28.75 13.57
C ALA A 220 44.60 -30.04 13.89
N SER A 221 44.34 -31.12 13.16
CA SER A 221 45.26 -32.23 13.05
C SER A 221 46.06 -32.04 11.75
N LYS A 222 47.38 -31.85 11.84
CA LYS A 222 48.27 -31.80 10.68
C LYS A 222 49.01 -33.12 10.62
N VAL A 223 48.89 -33.82 9.50
CA VAL A 223 49.75 -34.98 9.18
C VAL A 223 51.13 -34.43 8.90
N LEU A 224 52.14 -34.80 9.74
CA LEU A 224 53.48 -34.25 9.67
C LEU A 224 54.43 -35.04 8.82
N SER A 225 54.19 -36.33 8.51
CA SER A 225 54.95 -37.12 7.56
C SER A 225 54.24 -38.42 7.19
N GLU A 226 54.23 -38.77 5.92
CA GLU A 226 54.09 -40.14 5.43
C GLU A 226 55.48 -40.76 5.33
N THR A 227 55.86 -41.49 6.32
CA THR A 227 56.93 -42.47 6.15
C THR A 227 56.28 -43.84 6.19
N GLU A 228 56.73 -44.72 5.37
CA GLU A 228 56.07 -45.91 4.81
C GLU A 228 55.31 -46.86 5.78
N ASP A 229 55.27 -46.63 7.08
CA ASP A 229 54.60 -47.52 8.03
C ASP A 229 53.86 -46.88 9.22
N TYR A 230 53.80 -45.53 9.37
CA TYR A 230 53.15 -44.86 10.48
C TYR A 230 52.51 -43.52 10.12
N GLU A 231 51.19 -43.36 10.37
CA GLU A 231 50.53 -42.05 10.43
C GLU A 231 50.76 -41.44 11.82
N GLU A 232 51.65 -40.48 11.97
CA GLU A 232 51.77 -39.68 13.18
C GLU A 232 50.84 -38.48 13.08
N VAL A 233 49.74 -38.50 13.85
CA VAL A 233 48.80 -37.39 13.94
C VAL A 233 49.15 -36.58 15.18
N GLU A 234 49.75 -35.42 15.01
CA GLU A 234 50.00 -34.48 16.09
C GLU A 234 48.72 -33.66 16.36
N LYS A 235 48.11 -33.79 17.53
CA LYS A 235 46.99 -33.00 17.99
C LYS A 235 47.50 -31.81 18.78
N HIS A 236 47.38 -30.60 18.21
CA HIS A 236 47.61 -29.35 18.92
C HIS A 236 46.34 -28.94 19.68
N TYR A 237 46.46 -28.72 20.97
CA TYR A 237 45.43 -28.26 21.90
C TYR A 237 45.62 -26.78 22.22
#